data_279aa046f05558fdfd645d654dbc51f6
#
_entry.id   279aa046f05558fdfd645d654dbc51f6
#
_cell.length_a   1.000
_cell.length_b   1.000
_cell.length_c   1.000
_cell.angle_alpha   90.00
_cell.angle_beta   90.00
_cell.angle_gamma   90.00
#
_symmetry.space_group_name_H-M   'P 1'
#
loop_
_entity.id
_entity.type
_entity.pdbx_description
1 polymer ?
#
loop_
_entity_poly.entity_id
_entity_poly.type
_entity_poly.pdbx_seq_one_letter_code
_entity_poly.pdbx_strand_id
1 'polypeptide(L)'
;MSARRMAGLFVMAIALAAGGSAVAAGAQDQTLPASIGDLGQAKLVEVRDPSGQALLAGTLTTSKNTPKKMERTAELTSPSGQKAKGEVEVEIERKDGVATKDELELELENLPVMVTLQLFIDGQSVTSFVTTKAGKAKLELGRKLTAPGR
;
A
#
# COMPACT_ATOMS: atom_id res chain seq x y z
N MET A 1 13.36 -2.65 -10.06
CA MET A 1 12.69 -2.85 -9.73
C MET A 1 12.50 -3.54 -8.66
N SER A 2 12.51 -4.50 -8.60
CA SER A 2 12.20 -5.17 -7.56
C SER A 2 13.09 -5.04 -6.49
N ALA A 3 14.13 -4.52 -6.64
CA ALA A 3 14.99 -4.48 -5.62
C ALA A 3 14.48 -3.91 -4.41
N ARG A 4 13.56 -3.13 -4.46
CA ARG A 4 13.17 -2.53 -3.35
C ARG A 4 12.58 -3.40 -2.43
N ARG A 5 12.24 -4.53 -2.71
CA ARG A 5 11.57 -5.22 -1.83
C ARG A 5 12.30 -5.51 -0.68
N MET A 6 13.43 -5.55 -0.61
CA MET A 6 14.04 -5.96 0.45
C MET A 6 13.98 -5.18 1.56
N ALA A 7 13.73 -4.20 1.48
CA ALA A 7 13.75 -3.41 2.56
C ALA A 7 13.03 -3.87 3.65
N GLY A 8 12.30 -4.65 3.51
CA GLY A 8 11.51 -4.90 4.54
C GLY A 8 12.05 -5.19 5.75
N LEU A 9 13.03 -5.26 5.88
CA LEU A 9 13.44 -5.69 6.97
C LEU A 9 13.46 -4.83 8.05
N PHE A 10 13.23 -4.06 8.21
CA PHE A 10 13.40 -3.33 9.25
C PHE A 10 12.46 -3.02 9.99
N VAL A 11 12.10 -3.21 10.21
CA VAL A 11 11.22 -2.99 10.76
C VAL A 11 11.06 -2.75 11.96
N MET A 12 11.06 -2.72 12.57
CA MET A 12 11.00 -2.54 13.61
C MET A 12 10.32 -1.84 14.20
N ALA A 13 9.97 -1.63 14.23
CA ALA A 13 9.52 -1.05 14.67
C ALA A 13 8.80 -0.66 15.62
N ILE A 14 8.46 -0.52 15.97
CA ILE A 14 7.97 -0.09 16.72
C ILE A 14 7.03 0.13 17.27
N ALA A 15 6.66 0.18 17.30
CA ALA A 15 5.81 0.32 17.64
C ALA A 15 5.21 0.62 18.70
N LEU A 16 4.94 0.72 19.16
CA LEU A 16 4.49 0.97 20.11
C LEU A 16 3.46 1.48 20.23
N ALA A 17 3.17 1.64 19.74
CA ALA A 17 2.31 2.24 19.69
C ALA A 17 1.29 2.21 20.42
N ALA A 18 1.23 2.37 21.06
CA ALA A 18 0.33 2.49 21.83
C ALA A 18 -0.89 2.84 21.38
N GLY A 19 -1.70 2.34 21.44
CA GLY A 19 -2.92 2.68 21.16
C GLY A 19 -3.12 3.02 20.00
N GLY A 20 -2.46 2.86 19.42
CA GLY A 20 -2.63 3.27 18.33
C GLY A 20 -3.31 2.76 17.32
N SER A 21 -4.09 3.40 16.80
CA SER A 21 -4.73 2.91 15.71
C SER A 21 -3.84 3.25 14.59
N ALA A 22 -3.05 4.24 14.65
CA ALA A 22 -2.19 4.58 13.54
C ALA A 22 -0.89 3.84 13.67
N VAL A 23 -0.33 3.47 12.58
CA VAL A 23 0.90 2.76 12.58
C VAL A 23 2.05 3.69 12.73
N ALA A 24 3.06 3.32 13.44
CA ALA A 24 4.21 4.16 13.62
C ALA A 24 4.88 4.45 12.30
N ALA A 25 5.60 5.53 12.24
CA ALA A 25 6.31 5.90 11.04
C ALA A 25 7.32 4.85 10.65
N GLY A 26 7.64 4.78 9.42
CA GLY A 26 8.62 3.85 8.94
C GLY A 26 8.00 2.69 8.23
N ALA A 27 8.79 1.69 7.93
CA ALA A 27 8.29 0.53 7.23
C ALA A 27 7.44 -0.29 8.19
N GLN A 28 6.31 -0.75 7.75
CA GLN A 28 5.40 -1.52 8.55
C GLN A 28 4.91 -2.73 7.79
N ASP A 29 4.81 -3.85 8.48
CA ASP A 29 4.23 -5.05 7.91
C ASP A 29 2.84 -5.17 8.43
N GLN A 30 1.88 -5.16 7.58
CA GLN A 30 0.49 -5.26 7.97
C GLN A 30 -0.25 -6.22 7.07
N THR A 31 -1.41 -6.62 7.52
CA THR A 31 -2.24 -7.53 6.74
C THR A 31 -3.26 -6.73 5.95
N LEU A 32 -3.44 -7.09 4.71
CA LEU A 32 -4.49 -6.48 3.92
C LEU A 32 -5.84 -6.92 4.46
N PRO A 33 -6.77 -5.99 4.65
CA PRO A 33 -8.09 -6.37 5.17
C PRO A 33 -8.85 -7.23 4.19
N ALA A 34 -9.65 -8.13 4.72
CA ALA A 34 -10.45 -8.98 3.88
C ALA A 34 -11.47 -8.19 3.06
N SER A 35 -11.84 -6.98 3.53
CA SER A 35 -12.79 -6.17 2.81
C SER A 35 -12.22 -5.63 1.51
N ILE A 36 -10.92 -5.62 1.36
CA ILE A 36 -10.31 -5.19 0.12
C ILE A 36 -10.40 -6.38 -0.84
N GLY A 37 -10.99 -6.15 -1.98
CA GLY A 37 -11.20 -7.24 -2.91
C GLY A 37 -9.94 -7.64 -3.65
N ASP A 38 -10.13 -8.14 -4.84
CA ASP A 38 -9.04 -8.67 -5.64
C ASP A 38 -8.15 -7.54 -6.12
N LEU A 39 -6.91 -7.51 -5.68
CA LEU A 39 -5.97 -6.48 -6.10
C LEU A 39 -5.67 -6.55 -7.61
N GLY A 40 -5.93 -7.68 -8.22
CA GLY A 40 -5.78 -7.79 -9.67
C GLY A 40 -6.80 -6.99 -10.44
N GLN A 41 -7.91 -6.60 -9.76
CA GLN A 41 -8.95 -5.81 -10.38
C GLN A 41 -8.99 -4.39 -9.85
N ALA A 42 -8.19 -4.08 -8.85
CA ALA A 42 -8.22 -2.76 -8.25
C ALA A 42 -7.74 -1.71 -9.24
N LYS A 43 -8.29 -0.52 -9.17
CA LYS A 43 -7.96 0.52 -10.12
C LYS A 43 -7.37 1.76 -9.48
N LEU A 44 -8.00 2.32 -8.50
CA LEU A 44 -7.59 3.61 -7.96
C LEU A 44 -6.97 3.46 -6.59
N VAL A 45 -5.82 4.08 -6.40
CA VAL A 45 -5.17 4.13 -5.10
C VAL A 45 -5.11 5.58 -4.70
N GLU A 46 -5.50 5.87 -3.47
CA GLU A 46 -5.47 7.24 -2.95
C GLU A 46 -4.88 7.25 -1.57
N VAL A 47 -4.22 8.35 -1.24
CA VAL A 47 -3.79 8.63 0.12
C VAL A 47 -4.56 9.87 0.54
N ARG A 48 -5.31 9.78 1.62
CA ARG A 48 -6.18 10.86 2.06
C ARG A 48 -5.80 11.34 3.45
N ASP A 49 -6.07 12.61 3.71
CA ASP A 49 -5.86 13.17 5.03
C ASP A 49 -7.11 12.91 5.90
N PRO A 50 -7.08 13.27 7.18
CA PRO A 50 -8.22 12.98 8.05
C PRO A 50 -9.53 13.65 7.62
N SER A 51 -9.45 14.70 6.81
CA SER A 51 -10.66 15.35 6.33
C SER A 51 -11.23 14.62 5.13
N GLY A 52 -10.55 13.62 4.62
CA GLY A 52 -11.00 12.88 3.46
C GLY A 52 -10.48 13.42 2.15
N GLN A 53 -9.65 14.45 2.19
CA GLN A 53 -9.13 15.01 0.96
C GLN A 53 -7.97 14.17 0.44
N ALA A 54 -7.96 13.88 -0.85
CA ALA A 54 -6.89 13.08 -1.43
C ALA A 54 -5.64 13.93 -1.61
N LEU A 55 -4.57 13.51 -0.99
CA LEU A 55 -3.28 14.17 -1.15
C LEU A 55 -2.52 13.54 -2.30
N LEU A 56 -2.76 12.27 -2.58
CA LEU A 56 -2.13 11.56 -3.67
C LEU A 56 -3.14 10.61 -4.30
N ALA A 57 -3.02 10.39 -5.58
CA ALA A 57 -3.88 9.45 -6.28
C ALA A 57 -3.14 8.89 -7.50
N GLY A 58 -3.48 7.68 -7.87
CA GLY A 58 -2.92 7.06 -9.05
C GLY A 58 -3.71 5.84 -9.45
N THR A 59 -3.51 5.39 -10.67
CA THR A 59 -4.22 4.25 -11.22
C THR A 59 -3.28 3.07 -11.37
N LEU A 60 -3.69 1.92 -10.88
CA LEU A 60 -2.89 0.71 -11.01
C LEU A 60 -2.97 0.18 -12.43
N THR A 61 -1.84 -0.15 -12.99
CA THR A 61 -1.78 -0.79 -14.29
C THR A 61 -0.94 -2.05 -14.16
N THR A 62 -1.24 -3.04 -14.97
CA THR A 62 -0.55 -4.31 -14.90
C THR A 62 0.76 -4.23 -15.68
N SER A 63 1.86 -4.53 -15.01
CA SER A 63 3.17 -4.52 -15.63
C SER A 63 3.65 -5.93 -15.97
N LYS A 64 3.06 -6.95 -15.35
CA LYS A 64 3.44 -8.32 -15.64
C LYS A 64 2.25 -9.23 -15.33
N ASN A 65 1.99 -10.18 -16.19
CA ASN A 65 0.87 -11.08 -15.98
C ASN A 65 1.22 -12.44 -16.54
N THR A 66 1.62 -13.36 -15.67
CA THR A 66 1.95 -14.71 -16.06
C THR A 66 1.08 -15.67 -15.25
N PRO A 67 1.04 -16.94 -15.62
CA PRO A 67 0.24 -17.89 -14.84
C PRO A 67 0.66 -18.01 -13.39
N LYS A 68 1.89 -17.64 -13.06
CA LYS A 68 2.37 -17.76 -11.69
C LYS A 68 2.36 -16.45 -10.94
N LYS A 69 2.32 -15.32 -11.62
CA LYS A 69 2.47 -14.04 -10.93
C LYS A 69 1.90 -12.89 -11.75
N MET A 70 1.27 -11.96 -11.06
CA MET A 70 0.86 -10.72 -11.67
C MET A 70 1.49 -9.59 -10.89
N GLU A 71 2.00 -8.58 -11.59
CA GLU A 71 2.53 -7.38 -10.95
C GLU A 71 1.82 -6.18 -11.50
N ARG A 72 1.47 -5.25 -10.62
CA ARG A 72 0.80 -4.03 -11.00
C ARG A 72 1.45 -2.87 -10.28
N THR A 73 1.46 -1.70 -10.89
CA THR A 73 2.09 -0.54 -10.30
C THR A 73 1.24 0.69 -10.52
N ALA A 74 1.43 1.68 -9.68
CA ALA A 74 0.82 2.98 -9.86
C ALA A 74 1.77 4.04 -9.36
N GLU A 75 1.85 5.14 -10.11
CA GLU A 75 2.56 6.30 -9.62
C GLU A 75 1.53 7.21 -9.01
N LEU A 76 1.77 7.67 -7.81
CA LEU A 76 0.84 8.53 -7.12
C LEU A 76 1.32 9.95 -7.20
N THR A 77 0.43 10.84 -7.62
CA THR A 77 0.76 12.24 -7.73
C THR A 77 -0.27 13.06 -7.01
N SER A 78 0.07 14.31 -6.74
CA SER A 78 -0.83 15.20 -6.02
C SER A 78 -1.86 15.77 -6.97
N PRO A 79 -3.16 15.56 -6.71
CA PRO A 79 -4.18 16.13 -7.56
C PRO A 79 -4.15 17.67 -7.58
N SER A 80 -3.59 18.28 -6.56
CA SER A 80 -3.50 19.72 -6.51
C SER A 80 -2.17 20.26 -7.00
N GLY A 81 -1.32 19.42 -7.56
CA GLY A 81 -0.06 19.88 -8.13
C GLY A 81 1.06 20.13 -7.15
N GLN A 82 0.95 19.57 -5.96
CA GLN A 82 2.00 19.77 -4.98
C GLN A 82 3.13 18.77 -5.21
N LYS A 83 4.19 18.87 -4.42
CA LYS A 83 5.34 18.01 -4.62
C LYS A 83 5.20 16.61 -4.08
N ALA A 84 4.17 16.34 -3.32
CA ALA A 84 3.97 15.00 -2.77
C ALA A 84 3.90 13.99 -3.90
N LYS A 85 4.48 12.84 -3.69
CA LYS A 85 4.44 11.79 -4.69
C LYS A 85 4.65 10.43 -4.04
N GLY A 86 4.35 9.38 -4.75
CA GLY A 86 4.52 8.05 -4.23
C GLY A 86 4.44 7.01 -5.31
N GLU A 87 4.61 5.78 -4.89
CA GLU A 87 4.57 4.66 -5.80
C GLU A 87 3.95 3.47 -5.07
N VAL A 88 3.13 2.72 -5.77
CA VAL A 88 2.54 1.50 -5.24
C VAL A 88 2.94 0.35 -6.14
N GLU A 89 3.34 -0.75 -5.53
CA GLU A 89 3.58 -1.98 -6.26
C GLU A 89 2.70 -3.06 -5.67
N VAL A 90 2.04 -3.81 -6.52
CA VAL A 90 1.21 -4.93 -6.11
C VAL A 90 1.77 -6.19 -6.76
N GLU A 91 1.93 -7.25 -5.97
CA GLU A 91 2.39 -8.50 -6.49
C GLU A 91 1.40 -9.57 -6.08
N ILE A 92 0.93 -10.36 -7.00
CA ILE A 92 -0.04 -11.41 -6.72
C ILE A 92 0.56 -12.72 -7.17
N GLU A 93 0.74 -13.66 -6.25
CA GLU A 93 1.25 -14.98 -6.59
C GLU A 93 0.08 -15.90 -6.88
N ARG A 94 0.25 -16.75 -7.86
CA ARG A 94 -0.79 -17.67 -8.28
C ARG A 94 -0.29 -19.09 -8.31
N LYS A 95 -1.22 -20.00 -8.13
CA LYS A 95 -0.92 -21.41 -8.29
C LYS A 95 -2.07 -21.98 -9.10
N ASP A 96 -1.75 -22.57 -10.23
CA ASP A 96 -2.77 -23.13 -11.13
C ASP A 96 -3.81 -22.08 -11.50
N GLY A 97 -3.34 -20.85 -11.71
CA GLY A 97 -4.24 -19.78 -12.13
C GLY A 97 -5.05 -19.13 -11.02
N VAL A 98 -4.87 -19.59 -9.79
CA VAL A 98 -5.63 -19.06 -8.67
C VAL A 98 -4.70 -18.26 -7.77
N ALA A 99 -5.12 -17.07 -7.38
CA ALA A 99 -4.30 -16.24 -6.52
C ALA A 99 -4.20 -16.86 -5.14
N THR A 100 -2.97 -16.99 -4.63
CA THR A 100 -2.72 -17.59 -3.34
C THR A 100 -2.15 -16.61 -2.34
N LYS A 101 -1.61 -15.50 -2.82
CA LYS A 101 -1.01 -14.52 -1.94
C LYS A 101 -0.97 -13.21 -2.66
N ASP A 102 -1.20 -12.11 -1.97
CA ASP A 102 -0.97 -10.81 -2.58
C ASP A 102 -0.22 -9.93 -1.60
N GLU A 103 0.52 -8.99 -2.14
CA GLU A 103 1.28 -8.03 -1.38
C GLU A 103 1.17 -6.67 -2.02
N LEU A 104 1.15 -5.63 -1.20
CA LEU A 104 1.12 -4.27 -1.68
C LEU A 104 2.21 -3.51 -0.95
N GLU A 105 3.04 -2.80 -1.71
CA GLU A 105 4.09 -2.00 -1.12
C GLU A 105 3.84 -0.56 -1.51
N LEU A 106 3.90 0.35 -0.54
CA LEU A 106 3.64 1.76 -0.76
C LEU A 106 4.82 2.55 -0.28
N GLU A 107 5.33 3.45 -1.11
CA GLU A 107 6.39 4.38 -0.72
C GLU A 107 5.97 5.78 -1.07
N LEU A 108 6.06 6.68 -0.11
CA LEU A 108 5.61 8.05 -0.28
C LEU A 108 6.68 9.02 0.16
N GLU A 109 6.70 10.21 -0.45
CA GLU A 109 7.61 11.25 -0.04
C GLU A 109 7.04 12.63 -0.29
N ASN A 110 7.66 13.61 0.34
CA ASN A 110 7.25 15.02 0.24
C ASN A 110 5.84 15.26 0.77
N LEU A 111 5.49 14.55 1.82
CA LEU A 111 4.20 14.73 2.48
C LEU A 111 4.35 15.61 3.72
N PRO A 112 3.26 16.10 4.28
CA PRO A 112 3.35 16.77 5.57
C PRO A 112 3.98 15.82 6.59
N VAL A 113 4.78 16.37 7.49
CA VAL A 113 5.54 15.54 8.41
C VAL A 113 4.71 15.19 9.63
N MET A 114 4.92 13.99 10.15
CA MET A 114 4.31 13.56 11.41
C MET A 114 2.80 13.68 11.42
N VAL A 115 2.15 13.38 10.32
CA VAL A 115 0.69 13.43 10.25
C VAL A 115 0.14 12.04 9.97
N THR A 116 -1.10 11.82 10.39
CA THR A 116 -1.78 10.57 10.14
C THR A 116 -2.51 10.66 8.81
N LEU A 117 -2.30 9.69 7.97
CA LEU A 117 -2.94 9.63 6.67
C LEU A 117 -3.59 8.25 6.51
N GLN A 118 -4.42 8.09 5.50
CA GLN A 118 -5.09 6.83 5.25
C GLN A 118 -4.91 6.42 3.80
N LEU A 119 -4.73 5.13 3.60
CA LEU A 119 -4.61 4.54 2.27
C LEU A 119 -5.99 4.01 1.87
N PHE A 120 -6.42 4.36 0.65
CA PHE A 120 -7.68 3.87 0.10
C PHE A 120 -7.44 3.16 -1.22
N ILE A 121 -8.17 2.09 -1.45
CA ILE A 121 -8.15 1.39 -2.74
C ILE A 121 -9.59 1.32 -3.22
N ASP A 122 -9.85 1.88 -4.38
CA ASP A 122 -11.17 1.94 -4.98
C ASP A 122 -12.21 2.48 -3.99
N GLY A 123 -11.79 3.48 -3.22
CA GLY A 123 -12.69 4.11 -2.29
C GLY A 123 -12.87 3.43 -0.95
N GLN A 124 -12.18 2.30 -0.74
CA GLN A 124 -12.28 1.62 0.53
C GLN A 124 -11.04 1.82 1.36
N SER A 125 -11.21 2.12 2.63
CA SER A 125 -10.08 2.36 3.52
C SER A 125 -9.31 1.07 3.76
N VAL A 126 -8.01 1.13 3.63
CA VAL A 126 -7.16 -0.02 3.85
C VAL A 126 -6.48 0.06 5.20
N THR A 127 -5.81 1.15 5.50
CA THR A 127 -5.10 1.31 6.76
C THR A 127 -4.74 2.77 6.97
N SER A 128 -4.37 3.09 8.20
CA SER A 128 -3.87 4.41 8.56
C SER A 128 -2.40 4.31 8.87
N PHE A 129 -1.68 5.38 8.67
CA PHE A 129 -0.25 5.41 8.97
C PHE A 129 0.18 6.83 9.28
N VAL A 130 1.35 6.98 9.87
CA VAL A 130 1.90 8.29 10.25
C VAL A 130 3.16 8.55 9.44
N THR A 131 3.26 9.74 8.87
CA THR A 131 4.46 10.09 8.11
C THR A 131 5.62 10.37 9.05
N THR A 132 6.83 10.26 8.51
CA THR A 132 8.03 10.49 9.30
C THR A 132 8.35 11.97 9.41
N LYS A 133 9.40 12.29 10.15
CA LYS A 133 9.87 13.67 10.24
C LYS A 133 10.35 14.17 8.89
N ALA A 134 10.66 13.29 7.96
CA ALA A 134 11.09 13.69 6.64
C ALA A 134 9.94 13.76 5.65
N GLY A 135 8.70 13.54 6.10
CA GLY A 135 7.57 13.58 5.21
C GLY A 135 7.46 12.35 4.33
N LYS A 136 7.93 11.22 4.80
CA LYS A 136 7.90 9.99 4.05
C LYS A 136 7.06 8.94 4.74
N ALA A 137 6.70 7.90 4.00
CA ALA A 137 6.05 6.75 4.60
C ALA A 137 6.34 5.54 3.73
N LYS A 138 6.37 4.37 4.37
CA LYS A 138 6.56 3.14 3.65
C LYS A 138 5.71 2.08 4.33
N LEU A 139 4.91 1.38 3.56
CA LEU A 139 4.05 0.33 4.08
C LEU A 139 4.21 -0.92 3.26
N GLU A 140 4.10 -2.07 3.93
CA GLU A 140 4.05 -3.34 3.25
C GLU A 140 2.85 -4.08 3.81
N LEU A 141 1.93 -4.45 2.95
CA LEU A 141 0.72 -5.13 3.34
C LEU A 141 0.63 -6.43 2.58
N GLY A 142 0.25 -7.49 3.24
CA GLY A 142 0.16 -8.77 2.57
C GLY A 142 -0.93 -9.63 3.16
N ARG A 143 -1.29 -10.66 2.46
CA ARG A 143 -2.24 -11.63 2.95
C ARG A 143 -2.13 -12.90 2.13
N LYS A 144 -2.51 -14.00 2.77
CA LYS A 144 -2.63 -15.25 2.07
C LYS A 144 -4.09 -15.40 1.67
N LEU A 145 -4.31 -15.92 0.49
CA LEU A 145 -5.64 -16.08 -0.02
C LEU A 145 -6.01 -17.55 0.00
N THR A 146 -7.22 -17.83 0.48
CA THR A 146 -7.69 -19.20 0.53
C THR A 146 -8.48 -19.47 -0.71
N ALA A 147 -8.17 -20.55 -1.36
CA ALA A 147 -8.88 -20.87 -2.57
C ALA A 147 -10.35 -21.03 -2.26
N PRO A 148 -11.18 -20.37 -3.01
CA PRO A 148 -12.59 -20.43 -2.73
C PRO A 148 -13.13 -21.80 -2.99
N GLY A 149 -14.09 -22.16 -2.25
CA GLY A 149 -14.72 -23.41 -2.53
C GLY A 149 -13.91 -24.61 -2.18
N ARG A 150 -12.85 -24.42 -1.49
CA ARG A 150 -12.12 -25.50 -1.21
C ARG A 150 -12.09 -25.77 0.03
#